data_99978d207b5b7ffdd2b292415e5485c3
#
_entry.id   99978d207b5b7ffdd2b292415e5485c3
#
_cell.length_a   1.000
_cell.length_b   1.000
_cell.length_c   1.000
_cell.angle_alpha   90.00
_cell.angle_beta   90.00
_cell.angle_gamma   90.00
#
_symmetry.space_group_name_H-M   'P 1'
#
loop_
_entity.id
_entity.type
_entity.pdbx_description
1 polymer ?
#
loop_
_entity_poly.entity_id
_entity_poly.type
_entity_poly.pdbx_seq_one_letter_code
_entity_poly.pdbx_strand_id
1 'polypeptide(L)'
;MDKFLKYFMFSCLALLMAACTDLEEDLVGDITKEITVAGIDTGGDTGGGGELTAAYAELRNAGTANHSSYYSIQEITSDEMCIAAKGGDWFDGGILIQLHQHTYTPTHDFVNNAWTGTYNAIGTVNDKLGAGTLSSEETAQARALRAYFYYRLLDLYGRVKIVTETNTDPPQATRADVFNFVEDELLAALGIPEVSASMD
;
A
#
# COMPACT_ATOMS: atom_id res chain seq x y z
N MET A 1 -8.64 -43.31 -38.75
CA MET A 1 -9.18 -42.33 -37.75
C MET A 1 -10.47 -41.80 -38.36
N ASP A 2 -11.59 -42.25 -37.82
CA ASP A 2 -12.90 -42.05 -38.43
C ASP A 2 -13.33 -40.59 -38.52
N LYS A 3 -13.98 -40.24 -39.63
CA LYS A 3 -14.50 -38.89 -39.85
C LYS A 3 -15.33 -38.39 -38.68
N PHE A 4 -16.06 -39.31 -38.04
CA PHE A 4 -16.88 -39.06 -36.85
C PHE A 4 -16.04 -38.56 -35.66
N LEU A 5 -14.86 -39.14 -35.39
CA LEU A 5 -13.97 -38.75 -34.29
C LEU A 5 -13.39 -37.36 -34.52
N LYS A 6 -13.08 -36.99 -35.79
CA LYS A 6 -12.61 -35.65 -36.14
C LYS A 6 -13.67 -34.58 -35.92
N TYR A 7 -14.91 -34.85 -36.31
CA TYR A 7 -16.01 -33.90 -36.10
C TYR A 7 -16.36 -33.77 -34.62
N PHE A 8 -16.29 -34.87 -33.86
CA PHE A 8 -16.52 -34.86 -32.43
C PHE A 8 -15.41 -34.03 -31.67
N MET A 9 -14.15 -34.25 -32.03
CA MET A 9 -13.04 -33.44 -31.46
C MET A 9 -13.17 -31.95 -31.84
N PHE A 10 -13.57 -31.64 -33.06
CA PHE A 10 -13.77 -30.25 -33.49
C PHE A 10 -14.93 -29.57 -32.77
N SER A 11 -16.01 -30.31 -32.54
CA SER A 11 -17.18 -29.84 -31.77
C SER A 11 -16.85 -29.62 -30.29
N CYS A 12 -16.11 -30.53 -29.65
CA CYS A 12 -15.64 -30.34 -28.27
C CYS A 12 -14.67 -29.15 -28.14
N LEU A 13 -13.80 -28.95 -29.11
CA LEU A 13 -12.86 -27.80 -29.10
C LEU A 13 -13.61 -26.46 -29.28
N ALA A 14 -14.65 -26.44 -30.11
CA ALA A 14 -15.49 -25.25 -30.30
C ALA A 14 -16.34 -24.93 -29.06
N LEU A 15 -16.80 -25.94 -28.31
CA LEU A 15 -17.51 -25.75 -27.05
C LEU A 15 -16.61 -25.26 -25.91
N LEU A 16 -15.33 -25.63 -25.91
CA LEU A 16 -14.35 -25.15 -24.93
C LEU A 16 -13.97 -23.67 -25.15
N MET A 17 -14.09 -23.17 -26.38
CA MET A 17 -13.82 -21.77 -26.71
C MET A 17 -14.99 -20.84 -26.34
N ALA A 18 -16.17 -21.34 -26.13
CA ALA A 18 -17.36 -20.57 -25.75
C ALA A 18 -17.50 -20.37 -24.22
N ALA A 19 -16.71 -21.10 -23.41
CA ALA A 19 -16.85 -21.09 -21.95
C ALA A 19 -16.07 -19.98 -21.24
N CYS A 20 -15.31 -19.14 -21.97
CA CYS A 20 -14.43 -18.13 -21.36
C CYS A 20 -14.72 -16.69 -21.80
N THR A 21 -15.92 -16.38 -22.33
CA THR A 21 -16.18 -15.05 -22.88
C THR A 21 -17.23 -14.22 -22.14
N ASP A 22 -17.71 -14.68 -21.01
CA ASP A 22 -18.57 -13.85 -20.17
C ASP A 22 -17.73 -13.22 -19.04
N LEU A 23 -17.09 -12.11 -19.38
CA LEU A 23 -16.40 -11.20 -18.47
C LEU A 23 -17.24 -9.93 -18.30
N GLU A 24 -18.57 -10.07 -18.29
CA GLU A 24 -19.41 -8.98 -17.81
C GLU A 24 -19.32 -8.97 -16.27
N GLU A 25 -18.52 -8.04 -15.77
CA GLU A 25 -18.44 -7.77 -14.34
C GLU A 25 -19.76 -7.14 -13.90
N ASP A 26 -20.59 -7.90 -13.20
CA ASP A 26 -21.75 -7.36 -12.49
C ASP A 26 -21.23 -6.42 -11.41
N LEU A 27 -21.11 -5.15 -11.72
CA LEU A 27 -20.81 -4.08 -10.76
C LEU A 27 -21.99 -3.99 -9.78
N VAL A 28 -21.97 -4.81 -8.75
CA VAL A 28 -22.92 -4.73 -7.63
C VAL A 28 -22.52 -3.56 -6.76
N GLY A 29 -23.01 -2.40 -7.13
CA GLY A 29 -22.78 -1.15 -6.43
C GLY A 29 -22.70 -0.03 -7.43
N ASP A 30 -23.70 0.81 -7.40
CA ASP A 30 -23.78 1.99 -8.27
C ASP A 30 -22.72 3.01 -7.83
N ILE A 31 -21.48 2.87 -8.34
CA ILE A 31 -20.47 3.96 -8.25
C ILE A 31 -20.84 4.98 -9.32
N THR A 32 -22.06 5.50 -9.22
CA THR A 32 -22.53 6.60 -10.09
C THR A 32 -22.10 7.97 -9.60
N LYS A 33 -21.37 8.06 -8.51
CA LYS A 33 -20.71 9.30 -8.14
C LYS A 33 -19.40 9.36 -8.91
N GLU A 34 -19.45 10.04 -10.05
CA GLU A 34 -18.25 10.56 -10.70
C GLU A 34 -17.50 11.37 -9.61
N ILE A 35 -16.50 10.75 -8.99
CA ILE A 35 -15.60 11.49 -8.11
C ILE A 35 -14.76 12.33 -9.06
N THR A 36 -15.29 13.51 -9.39
CA THR A 36 -14.48 14.55 -9.99
C THR A 36 -13.47 14.93 -8.93
N VAL A 37 -12.32 14.28 -8.94
CA VAL A 37 -11.19 14.68 -8.11
C VAL A 37 -10.68 15.98 -8.71
N ALA A 38 -11.37 17.07 -8.35
CA ALA A 38 -10.94 18.41 -8.69
C ALA A 38 -9.61 18.63 -7.96
N GLY A 39 -8.50 18.62 -8.68
CA GLY A 39 -7.20 18.92 -8.14
C GLY A 39 -6.12 17.85 -8.29
N ILE A 40 -6.40 16.67 -8.85
CA ILE A 40 -5.33 15.83 -9.35
C ILE A 40 -4.95 16.36 -10.73
N ASP A 41 -3.99 17.26 -10.77
CA ASP A 41 -3.28 17.58 -11.99
C ASP A 41 -2.46 16.35 -12.39
N THR A 42 -3.01 15.55 -13.33
CA THR A 42 -2.32 14.41 -13.93
C THR A 42 -1.30 14.85 -14.98
N GLY A 43 -1.14 16.14 -15.17
CA GLY A 43 -0.14 16.74 -16.06
C GLY A 43 1.18 16.92 -15.31
N GLY A 44 2.13 16.13 -15.62
CA GLY A 44 3.53 16.03 -15.21
C GLY A 44 4.32 17.29 -14.86
N ASP A 45 3.73 18.29 -14.27
CA ASP A 45 4.43 19.42 -13.68
C ASP A 45 4.52 19.24 -12.15
N THR A 46 5.67 18.83 -11.70
CA THR A 46 6.02 18.72 -10.28
C THR A 46 6.17 20.08 -9.59
N GLY A 47 5.65 21.14 -10.19
CA GLY A 47 5.77 22.52 -9.73
C GLY A 47 4.61 23.06 -8.89
N GLY A 48 3.58 22.26 -8.61
CA GLY A 48 2.49 22.63 -7.73
C GLY A 48 2.91 22.59 -6.26
N GLY A 49 3.37 23.71 -5.72
CA GLY A 49 3.74 23.86 -4.32
C GLY A 49 2.55 23.86 -3.36
N GLY A 50 1.69 22.85 -3.41
CA GLY A 50 0.65 22.64 -2.42
C GLY A 50 1.23 22.19 -1.07
N GLU A 51 0.51 22.46 0.02
CA GLU A 51 0.93 22.14 1.40
C GLU A 51 1.27 20.65 1.58
N LEU A 52 0.66 19.75 0.81
CA LEU A 52 0.86 18.31 0.90
C LEU A 52 1.91 17.73 -0.07
N THR A 53 2.59 18.55 -0.88
CA THR A 53 3.59 18.06 -1.85
C THR A 53 4.64 17.15 -1.20
N ALA A 54 5.15 17.55 -0.03
CA ALA A 54 6.13 16.75 0.71
C ALA A 54 5.54 15.40 1.18
N ALA A 55 4.29 15.39 1.66
CA ALA A 55 3.63 14.17 2.11
C ALA A 55 3.40 13.18 0.96
N TYR A 56 3.01 13.67 -0.22
CA TYR A 56 2.90 12.84 -1.42
C TYR A 56 4.26 12.36 -1.96
N ALA A 57 5.32 13.16 -1.79
CA ALA A 57 6.68 12.71 -2.11
C ALA A 57 7.09 11.52 -1.24
N GLU A 58 6.70 11.50 0.03
CA GLU A 58 6.95 10.38 0.94
C GLU A 58 6.16 9.12 0.53
N LEU A 59 4.97 9.26 -0.03
CA LEU A 59 4.22 8.13 -0.59
C LEU A 59 5.04 7.41 -1.66
N ARG A 60 5.73 8.15 -2.52
CA ARG A 60 6.65 7.59 -3.52
C ARG A 60 7.91 7.01 -2.87
N ASN A 61 8.51 7.72 -1.92
CA ASN A 61 9.80 7.37 -1.34
C ASN A 61 9.71 6.16 -0.39
N ALA A 62 8.77 6.19 0.54
CA ALA A 62 8.62 5.16 1.58
C ALA A 62 7.60 4.08 1.21
N GLY A 63 6.60 4.44 0.40
CA GLY A 63 5.39 3.65 0.27
C GLY A 63 5.33 2.72 -0.95
N THR A 64 5.97 3.03 -2.07
CA THR A 64 5.62 2.30 -3.30
C THR A 64 6.79 1.82 -4.14
N ALA A 65 7.80 2.63 -4.40
CA ALA A 65 8.76 2.35 -5.47
C ALA A 65 10.19 2.06 -5.00
N ASN A 66 10.45 2.11 -3.70
CA ASN A 66 11.80 1.90 -3.19
C ASN A 66 12.10 0.41 -3.06
N HIS A 67 12.97 -0.10 -3.94
CA HIS A 67 13.37 -1.50 -3.95
C HIS A 67 14.17 -1.94 -2.70
N SER A 68 14.74 -1.03 -1.95
CA SER A 68 15.45 -1.33 -0.70
C SER A 68 14.57 -1.16 0.55
N SER A 69 13.27 -1.27 0.41
CA SER A 69 12.28 -1.00 1.45
C SER A 69 11.08 -1.93 1.30
N TYR A 70 9.89 -1.42 1.52
CA TYR A 70 8.62 -2.13 1.55
C TYR A 70 8.40 -3.08 0.36
N TYR A 71 8.61 -2.59 -0.88
CA TYR A 71 8.37 -3.39 -2.08
C TYR A 71 9.15 -4.71 -2.08
N SER A 72 10.47 -4.64 -1.90
CA SER A 72 11.28 -5.87 -1.91
C SER A 72 10.99 -6.79 -0.73
N ILE A 73 10.59 -6.24 0.43
CA ILE A 73 10.21 -7.08 1.56
C ILE A 73 8.98 -7.91 1.19
N GLN A 74 7.96 -7.31 0.61
CA GLN A 74 6.73 -8.03 0.25
C GLN A 74 6.95 -9.04 -0.87
N GLU A 75 7.55 -8.60 -1.96
CA GLU A 75 7.65 -9.40 -3.18
C GLU A 75 8.64 -10.56 -3.05
N ILE A 76 9.78 -10.35 -2.37
CA ILE A 76 10.83 -11.36 -2.28
C ILE A 76 10.55 -12.39 -1.19
N THR A 77 9.87 -11.98 -0.12
CA THR A 77 9.51 -12.93 0.95
C THR A 77 8.26 -13.75 0.64
N SER A 78 7.49 -13.37 -0.37
CA SER A 78 6.24 -14.05 -0.75
C SER A 78 6.38 -15.05 -1.88
N ASP A 79 7.59 -15.34 -2.35
CA ASP A 79 7.88 -16.19 -3.53
C ASP A 79 7.37 -15.62 -4.88
N GLU A 80 6.80 -14.43 -4.91
CA GLU A 80 6.35 -13.79 -6.16
C GLU A 80 7.53 -13.26 -6.97
N MET A 81 8.62 -12.88 -6.31
CA MET A 81 9.83 -12.38 -6.95
C MET A 81 11.07 -13.12 -6.45
N CYS A 82 11.90 -13.49 -7.40
CA CYS A 82 13.25 -14.00 -7.15
C CYS A 82 14.26 -13.12 -7.86
N ILE A 83 15.26 -12.63 -7.14
CA ILE A 83 16.39 -11.92 -7.76
C ILE A 83 17.52 -12.90 -7.97
N ALA A 84 17.72 -13.29 -9.22
CA ALA A 84 18.82 -14.14 -9.62
C ALA A 84 20.15 -13.38 -9.50
N ALA A 85 21.11 -13.94 -8.79
CA ALA A 85 22.46 -13.42 -8.78
C ALA A 85 23.09 -13.51 -10.19
N LYS A 86 23.52 -12.37 -10.73
CA LYS A 86 24.17 -12.28 -12.05
C LYS A 86 25.66 -11.95 -11.86
N GLY A 87 26.43 -12.91 -11.45
CA GLY A 87 27.82 -12.66 -11.05
C GLY A 87 27.89 -11.82 -9.77
N GLY A 88 28.51 -10.63 -9.86
CA GLY A 88 28.55 -9.66 -8.75
C GLY A 88 27.34 -8.70 -8.70
N ASP A 89 26.56 -8.66 -9.78
CA ASP A 89 25.39 -7.76 -9.87
C ASP A 89 24.24 -8.29 -8.99
N TRP A 90 23.63 -7.38 -8.25
CA TRP A 90 22.49 -7.68 -7.34
C TRP A 90 22.81 -8.69 -6.22
N PHE A 91 24.07 -9.01 -5.98
CA PHE A 91 24.44 -9.85 -4.84
C PHE A 91 24.32 -9.09 -3.53
N ASP A 92 24.79 -7.85 -3.46
CA ASP A 92 24.70 -6.91 -2.34
C ASP A 92 24.94 -7.58 -0.96
N GLY A 93 25.99 -8.40 -0.85
CA GLY A 93 26.27 -9.13 0.37
C GLY A 93 25.26 -10.25 0.72
N GLY A 94 24.38 -10.59 -0.22
CA GLY A 94 23.35 -11.62 -0.03
C GLY A 94 22.07 -11.10 0.62
N ILE A 95 21.89 -9.78 0.71
CA ILE A 95 20.75 -9.15 1.38
C ILE A 95 19.39 -9.61 0.80
N LEU A 96 19.28 -9.74 -0.51
CA LEU A 96 18.07 -10.21 -1.19
C LEU A 96 17.87 -11.73 -1.00
N ILE A 97 18.96 -12.49 -0.90
CA ILE A 97 18.92 -13.93 -0.62
C ILE A 97 18.40 -14.17 0.80
N GLN A 98 18.79 -13.33 1.76
CA GLN A 98 18.28 -13.41 3.13
C GLN A 98 16.77 -13.20 3.20
N LEU A 99 16.21 -12.28 2.39
CA LEU A 99 14.76 -12.08 2.30
C LEU A 99 14.06 -13.34 1.75
N HIS A 100 14.52 -13.85 0.62
CA HIS A 100 13.95 -15.04 -0.02
C HIS A 100 14.04 -16.30 0.88
N GLN A 101 15.13 -16.47 1.61
CA GLN A 101 15.32 -17.60 2.51
C GLN A 101 14.72 -17.39 3.90
N HIS A 102 14.12 -16.25 4.18
CA HIS A 102 13.60 -15.87 5.51
C HIS A 102 14.66 -15.96 6.63
N THR A 103 15.92 -15.69 6.29
CA THR A 103 17.02 -15.70 7.25
C THR A 103 17.41 -14.31 7.74
N TYR A 104 16.62 -13.31 7.38
CA TYR A 104 16.82 -11.92 7.81
C TYR A 104 16.55 -11.74 9.31
N THR A 105 17.19 -10.74 9.87
CA THR A 105 17.05 -10.35 11.28
C THR A 105 16.38 -8.95 11.38
N PRO A 106 15.99 -8.52 12.59
CA PRO A 106 15.48 -7.16 12.79
C PRO A 106 16.43 -6.03 12.36
N THR A 107 17.72 -6.34 12.21
CA THR A 107 18.74 -5.39 11.75
C THR A 107 18.99 -5.42 10.26
N HIS A 108 18.21 -6.18 9.50
CA HIS A 108 18.31 -6.23 8.05
C HIS A 108 17.97 -4.85 7.44
N ASP A 109 18.83 -4.35 6.53
CA ASP A 109 18.74 -2.99 6.04
C ASP A 109 17.39 -2.64 5.43
N PHE A 110 16.80 -3.54 4.64
CA PHE A 110 15.49 -3.27 4.01
C PHE A 110 14.35 -3.21 5.03
N VAL A 111 14.39 -4.08 6.04
CA VAL A 111 13.43 -4.06 7.15
C VAL A 111 13.56 -2.75 7.92
N ASN A 112 14.79 -2.32 8.19
CA ASN A 112 15.06 -1.08 8.89
C ASN A 112 14.70 0.17 8.05
N ASN A 113 14.99 0.13 6.75
CA ASN A 113 14.63 1.21 5.83
C ASN A 113 13.11 1.39 5.71
N ALA A 114 12.36 0.29 5.63
CA ALA A 114 10.89 0.34 5.59
C ALA A 114 10.32 0.94 6.89
N TRP A 115 10.85 0.55 8.04
CA TRP A 115 10.46 1.12 9.33
C TRP A 115 10.73 2.62 9.39
N THR A 116 11.98 3.01 9.20
CA THR A 116 12.44 4.40 9.34
C THR A 116 11.79 5.30 8.30
N GLY A 117 11.75 4.86 7.04
CA GLY A 117 11.13 5.62 5.95
C GLY A 117 9.65 5.86 6.18
N THR A 118 8.91 4.84 6.64
CA THR A 118 7.48 5.01 6.91
C THR A 118 7.22 5.93 8.10
N TYR A 119 8.01 5.87 9.17
CA TYR A 119 7.87 6.81 10.28
C TYR A 119 8.27 8.25 9.92
N ASN A 120 9.26 8.44 9.04
CA ASN A 120 9.59 9.77 8.51
C ASN A 120 8.40 10.33 7.69
N ALA A 121 7.75 9.49 6.89
CA ALA A 121 6.56 9.89 6.15
C ALA A 121 5.40 10.27 7.09
N ILE A 122 5.17 9.50 8.15
CA ILE A 122 4.18 9.84 9.20
C ILE A 122 4.54 11.18 9.87
N GLY A 123 5.82 11.41 10.17
CA GLY A 123 6.30 12.68 10.74
C GLY A 123 5.95 13.85 9.82
N THR A 124 6.25 13.74 8.52
CA THR A 124 5.93 14.76 7.52
C THR A 124 4.43 15.06 7.47
N VAL A 125 3.58 14.04 7.53
CA VAL A 125 2.12 14.23 7.55
C VAL A 125 1.64 14.87 8.86
N ASN A 126 2.19 14.44 10.00
CA ASN A 126 1.86 15.00 11.31
C ASN A 126 2.22 16.48 11.41
N ASP A 127 3.38 16.88 10.88
CA ASP A 127 3.80 18.28 10.83
C ASP A 127 2.80 19.14 10.04
N LYS A 128 2.30 18.62 8.92
CA LYS A 128 1.29 19.32 8.12
C LYS A 128 -0.05 19.42 8.83
N LEU A 129 -0.53 18.33 9.43
CA LEU A 129 -1.76 18.35 10.23
C LEU A 129 -1.64 19.26 11.45
N GLY A 130 -0.48 19.28 12.12
CA GLY A 130 -0.23 20.08 13.30
C GLY A 130 -0.07 21.58 13.01
N ALA A 131 0.30 21.95 11.79
CA ALA A 131 0.47 23.35 11.40
C ALA A 131 -0.87 24.12 11.36
N GLY A 132 -2.00 23.44 11.19
CA GLY A 132 -3.34 24.04 11.17
C GLY A 132 -3.60 24.96 9.98
N THR A 133 -2.79 24.86 8.91
CA THR A 133 -2.89 25.67 7.69
C THR A 133 -3.66 24.98 6.56
N LEU A 134 -3.92 23.67 6.71
CA LEU A 134 -4.59 22.87 5.69
C LEU A 134 -6.07 23.22 5.58
N SER A 135 -6.58 23.25 4.36
CA SER A 135 -8.00 23.25 4.08
C SER A 135 -8.66 21.94 4.56
N SER A 136 -9.99 21.90 4.60
CA SER A 136 -10.70 20.66 4.98
C SER A 136 -10.39 19.50 4.02
N GLU A 137 -10.23 19.77 2.74
CA GLU A 137 -9.88 18.77 1.74
C GLU A 137 -8.44 18.27 1.92
N GLU A 138 -7.49 19.16 2.10
CA GLU A 138 -6.09 18.80 2.37
C GLU A 138 -5.96 18.04 3.69
N THR A 139 -6.74 18.41 4.71
CA THR A 139 -6.79 17.67 5.98
C THR A 139 -7.27 16.24 5.77
N ALA A 140 -8.30 16.04 4.97
CA ALA A 140 -8.80 14.71 4.62
C ALA A 140 -7.74 13.89 3.87
N GLN A 141 -7.06 14.49 2.90
CA GLN A 141 -5.97 13.85 2.16
C GLN A 141 -4.79 13.50 3.09
N ALA A 142 -4.39 14.38 3.98
CA ALA A 142 -3.33 14.14 4.94
C ALA A 142 -3.66 12.97 5.89
N ARG A 143 -4.90 12.89 6.38
CA ARG A 143 -5.39 11.76 7.19
C ARG A 143 -5.36 10.46 6.41
N ALA A 144 -5.81 10.46 5.16
CA ALA A 144 -5.76 9.28 4.30
C ALA A 144 -4.31 8.80 4.07
N LEU A 145 -3.36 9.71 3.86
CA LEU A 145 -1.94 9.37 3.75
C LEU A 145 -1.40 8.79 5.06
N ARG A 146 -1.75 9.36 6.22
CA ARG A 146 -1.37 8.83 7.52
C ARG A 146 -1.91 7.44 7.75
N ALA A 147 -3.18 7.20 7.45
CA ALA A 147 -3.79 5.89 7.50
C ALA A 147 -3.04 4.87 6.63
N TYR A 148 -2.71 5.24 5.40
CA TYR A 148 -1.94 4.40 4.49
C TYR A 148 -0.57 4.00 5.07
N PHE A 149 0.18 4.94 5.64
CA PHE A 149 1.49 4.63 6.23
C PHE A 149 1.34 3.73 7.47
N TYR A 150 0.32 3.94 8.30
CA TYR A 150 0.04 3.03 9.43
C TYR A 150 -0.43 1.65 8.98
N TYR A 151 -1.21 1.56 7.89
CA TYR A 151 -1.54 0.29 7.28
C TYR A 151 -0.28 -0.48 6.86
N ARG A 152 0.70 0.20 6.26
CA ARG A 152 2.00 -0.40 5.91
C ARG A 152 2.77 -0.91 7.13
N LEU A 153 2.81 -0.12 8.19
CA LEU A 153 3.44 -0.54 9.44
C LEU A 153 2.70 -1.72 10.09
N LEU A 154 1.37 -1.70 10.05
CA LEU A 154 0.53 -2.78 10.56
C LEU A 154 0.78 -4.09 9.81
N ASP A 155 0.88 -4.02 8.51
CA ASP A 155 1.12 -5.16 7.63
C ASP A 155 2.50 -5.79 7.89
N LEU A 156 3.55 -5.00 7.86
CA LEU A 156 4.93 -5.50 8.00
C LEU A 156 5.30 -5.88 9.44
N TYR A 157 4.86 -5.11 10.44
CA TYR A 157 5.37 -5.24 11.82
C TYR A 157 4.30 -5.61 12.84
N GLY A 158 3.03 -5.39 12.53
CA GLY A 158 1.89 -5.71 13.38
C GLY A 158 1.74 -4.76 14.57
N ARG A 159 2.68 -4.79 15.51
CA ARG A 159 2.66 -3.95 16.73
C ARG A 159 3.62 -2.79 16.56
N VAL A 160 3.09 -1.56 16.55
CA VAL A 160 3.86 -0.34 16.30
C VAL A 160 3.44 0.79 17.24
N LYS A 161 4.20 1.86 17.29
CA LYS A 161 3.83 3.06 18.06
C LYS A 161 2.91 3.93 17.21
N ILE A 162 1.79 4.39 17.77
CA ILE A 162 0.91 5.35 17.11
C ILE A 162 1.37 6.76 17.53
N VAL A 163 2.06 7.45 16.62
CA VAL A 163 2.58 8.80 16.80
C VAL A 163 1.76 9.77 15.98
N THR A 164 0.99 10.62 16.62
CA THR A 164 0.14 11.64 15.97
C THR A 164 0.66 13.04 16.11
N GLU A 165 1.64 13.24 17.00
CA GLU A 165 2.25 14.52 17.29
C GLU A 165 3.77 14.41 17.26
N THR A 166 4.44 15.46 16.81
CA THR A 166 5.89 15.53 16.77
C THR A 166 6.47 15.49 18.20
N ASN A 167 7.63 14.86 18.35
CA ASN A 167 8.35 14.73 19.64
C ASN A 167 7.64 13.94 20.75
N THR A 168 6.70 13.06 20.40
CA THR A 168 6.09 12.11 21.33
C THR A 168 6.70 10.71 21.14
N ASP A 169 6.81 9.97 22.25
CA ASP A 169 7.28 8.57 22.25
C ASP A 169 6.28 7.68 23.01
N PRO A 170 5.10 7.41 22.41
CA PRO A 170 4.08 6.57 23.05
C PRO A 170 4.54 5.11 23.16
N PRO A 171 3.92 4.33 24.05
CA PRO A 171 4.15 2.89 24.10
C PRO A 171 3.71 2.22 22.79
N GLN A 172 4.25 1.03 22.53
CA GLN A 172 3.86 0.21 21.39
C GLN A 172 2.39 -0.22 21.53
N ALA A 173 1.59 0.07 20.52
CA ALA A 173 0.18 -0.31 20.42
C ALA A 173 0.03 -1.79 20.03
N THR A 174 -1.13 -2.36 20.31
CA THR A 174 -1.48 -3.70 19.81
C THR A 174 -1.83 -3.63 18.32
N ARG A 175 -1.83 -4.79 17.65
CA ARG A 175 -2.26 -4.88 16.24
C ARG A 175 -3.69 -4.37 16.05
N ALA A 176 -4.59 -4.68 16.99
CA ALA A 176 -5.98 -4.23 16.96
C ALA A 176 -6.08 -2.70 17.11
N ASP A 177 -5.31 -2.11 18.03
CA ASP A 177 -5.32 -0.64 18.21
C ASP A 177 -4.82 0.08 16.94
N VAL A 178 -3.79 -0.46 16.27
CA VAL A 178 -3.29 0.12 15.02
C VAL A 178 -4.33 -0.02 13.89
N PHE A 179 -5.01 -1.16 13.81
CA PHE A 179 -6.10 -1.35 12.85
C PHE A 179 -7.24 -0.34 13.06
N ASN A 180 -7.71 -0.21 14.31
CA ASN A 180 -8.76 0.75 14.65
C ASN A 180 -8.32 2.18 14.33
N PHE A 181 -7.07 2.54 14.63
CA PHE A 181 -6.53 3.85 14.28
C PHE A 181 -6.54 4.11 12.76
N VAL A 182 -6.18 3.12 11.95
CA VAL A 182 -6.23 3.23 10.48
C VAL A 182 -7.67 3.43 10.00
N GLU A 183 -8.62 2.68 10.56
CA GLU A 183 -10.04 2.81 10.22
C GLU A 183 -10.57 4.20 10.60
N ASP A 184 -10.31 4.68 11.82
CA ASP A 184 -10.73 5.99 12.29
C ASP A 184 -10.19 7.12 11.42
N GLU A 185 -8.92 7.05 11.00
CA GLU A 185 -8.31 8.03 10.11
C GLU A 185 -8.99 8.04 8.72
N LEU A 186 -9.33 6.87 8.18
CA LEU A 186 -10.03 6.77 6.89
C LEU A 186 -11.47 7.28 6.99
N LEU A 187 -12.20 6.93 8.04
CA LEU A 187 -13.56 7.41 8.28
C LEU A 187 -13.58 8.94 8.43
N ALA A 188 -12.63 9.48 9.19
CA ALA A 188 -12.49 10.92 9.35
C ALA A 188 -12.12 11.63 8.03
N ALA A 189 -11.28 11.01 7.19
CA ALA A 189 -10.95 11.52 5.86
C ALA A 189 -12.19 11.55 4.92
N LEU A 190 -13.09 10.59 5.06
CA LEU A 190 -14.35 10.52 4.32
C LEU A 190 -15.45 11.43 4.89
N GLY A 191 -15.24 12.05 6.07
CA GLY A 191 -16.26 12.80 6.78
C GLY A 191 -17.40 11.92 7.34
N ILE A 192 -17.14 10.64 7.55
CA ILE A 192 -18.08 9.69 8.14
C ILE A 192 -17.84 9.69 9.66
N PRO A 193 -18.88 9.84 10.50
CA PRO A 193 -18.71 9.72 11.94
C PRO A 193 -18.13 8.35 12.33
N GLU A 194 -17.24 8.34 13.31
CA GLU A 194 -16.69 7.10 13.86
C GLU A 194 -17.82 6.11 14.20
N VAL A 195 -17.77 4.95 13.59
CA VAL A 195 -18.61 3.83 14.02
C VAL A 195 -17.83 3.14 15.10
N SER A 196 -18.17 3.41 16.38
CA SER A 196 -17.62 2.63 17.46
C SER A 196 -18.08 1.18 17.28
N ALA A 197 -17.27 0.39 16.59
CA ALA A 197 -17.46 -1.03 16.54
C ALA A 197 -17.09 -1.60 17.91
N SER A 198 -18.10 -1.68 18.79
CA SER A 198 -18.03 -2.63 19.89
C SER A 198 -18.03 -4.02 19.25
N MET A 199 -16.88 -4.58 19.02
CA MET A 199 -16.77 -6.02 18.80
C MET A 199 -16.96 -6.70 20.15
N ASP A 200 -18.24 -7.05 20.46
CA ASP A 200 -18.61 -7.97 21.51
C ASP A 200 -18.25 -9.42 21.12
#